data_e49b261e0d2b9901369ec251d91200b5
#
_entry.id   e49b261e0d2b9901369ec251d91200b5
#
_cell.length_a   1.000
_cell.length_b   1.000
_cell.length_c   1.000
_cell.angle_alpha   90.00
_cell.angle_beta   90.00
_cell.angle_gamma   90.00
#
_symmetry.space_group_name_H-M   'P 1'
#
loop_
_entity.id
_entity.type
_entity.pdbx_description
1 polymer ?
#
loop_
_entity_poly.entity_id
_entity_poly.type
_entity_poly.pdbx_seq_one_letter_code
_entity_poly.pdbx_strand_id
1 'polypeptide(L)'
;MFGAFIIGDELLVGKREDKHLGFLIGALAKRGLRLAWAHYLGDEPARLTEALKRSFASSEVVFSFGGIGATPDDHTRQCVAAALQVPLVLHPDAEREIRTRFAGQEVTPQRLQMGEFPRGAAIIPNPVNRIPGFSVGEHHFVPGFPQMAWPMVESVLDTRYRERFGSGKWAEASVLVFEAGESQLIPAMQAVERSFAGIKVFSLPSMGADGSRIHVELGVRGDPAQVGAAMERLRREVGAAGFPHK
;
A
#
# COMPACT_ATOMS: atom_id res chain seq x y z
N MET A 1 2.73 -8.61 7.22
CA MET A 1 1.86 -7.43 6.91
C MET A 1 2.25 -6.90 5.53
N PHE A 2 1.46 -5.99 4.94
CA PHE A 2 1.78 -5.33 3.67
C PHE A 2 2.08 -3.86 3.91
N GLY A 3 3.16 -3.35 3.34
CA GLY A 3 3.59 -1.96 3.39
C GLY A 3 3.80 -1.35 2.01
N ALA A 4 3.91 -0.04 1.94
CA ALA A 4 4.19 0.68 0.70
C ALA A 4 5.25 1.78 0.89
N PHE A 5 6.12 1.92 -0.10
CA PHE A 5 6.89 3.13 -0.36
C PHE A 5 6.36 3.80 -1.63
N ILE A 6 6.14 5.09 -1.55
CA ILE A 6 5.75 5.94 -2.68
C ILE A 6 6.83 7.01 -2.81
N ILE A 7 7.60 6.91 -3.90
CA ILE A 7 8.86 7.62 -4.06
C ILE A 7 8.74 8.63 -5.20
N GLY A 8 9.13 9.86 -4.93
CA GLY A 8 9.20 10.95 -5.88
C GLY A 8 9.05 12.30 -5.22
N ASP A 9 10.00 13.20 -5.49
CA ASP A 9 9.98 14.58 -5.01
C ASP A 9 8.76 15.35 -5.53
N GLU A 10 8.30 15.05 -6.75
CA GLU A 10 7.15 15.70 -7.36
C GLU A 10 5.84 15.47 -6.58
N LEU A 11 5.75 14.37 -5.85
CA LEU A 11 4.62 14.09 -4.97
C LEU A 11 4.69 14.93 -3.70
N LEU A 12 5.89 15.06 -3.12
CA LEU A 12 6.10 15.81 -1.88
C LEU A 12 5.94 17.33 -2.06
N VAL A 13 6.24 17.83 -3.26
CA VAL A 13 6.05 19.27 -3.57
C VAL A 13 4.68 19.55 -4.23
N GLY A 14 3.80 18.55 -4.33
CA GLY A 14 2.44 18.72 -4.86
C GLY A 14 2.35 18.98 -6.37
N LYS A 15 3.41 18.70 -7.15
CA LYS A 15 3.38 18.80 -8.62
C LYS A 15 2.60 17.65 -9.26
N ARG A 16 2.51 16.53 -8.58
CA ARG A 16 1.72 15.36 -8.98
C ARG A 16 0.92 14.86 -7.79
N GLU A 17 -0.25 14.30 -8.09
CA GLU A 17 -1.08 13.59 -7.14
C GLU A 17 -0.74 12.10 -7.15
N ASP A 18 -0.58 11.50 -5.97
CA ASP A 18 -0.40 10.06 -5.85
C ASP A 18 -1.68 9.31 -6.21
N LYS A 19 -1.52 8.27 -7.02
CA LYS A 19 -2.59 7.32 -7.38
C LYS A 19 -2.29 5.90 -6.94
N HIS A 20 -1.09 5.65 -6.43
CA HIS A 20 -0.63 4.30 -6.09
C HIS A 20 -1.19 3.83 -4.75
N LEU A 21 -1.27 4.69 -3.76
CA LEU A 21 -1.79 4.33 -2.44
C LEU A 21 -3.24 3.84 -2.53
N GLY A 22 -4.11 4.62 -3.17
CA GLY A 22 -5.51 4.25 -3.35
C GLY A 22 -5.68 2.96 -4.14
N PHE A 23 -4.89 2.79 -5.21
CA PHE A 23 -4.88 1.56 -5.98
C PHE A 23 -4.46 0.35 -5.13
N LEU A 24 -3.33 0.45 -4.39
CA LEU A 24 -2.81 -0.66 -3.60
C LEU A 24 -3.78 -1.08 -2.49
N ILE A 25 -4.40 -0.12 -1.80
CA ILE A 25 -5.45 -0.38 -0.82
C ILE A 25 -6.58 -1.19 -1.46
N GLY A 26 -7.09 -0.76 -2.61
CA GLY A 26 -8.15 -1.46 -3.34
C GLY A 26 -7.74 -2.85 -3.85
N ALA A 27 -6.52 -2.98 -4.37
CA ALA A 27 -5.98 -4.25 -4.88
C ALA A 27 -5.79 -5.30 -3.77
N LEU A 28 -5.33 -4.86 -2.60
CA LEU A 28 -5.23 -5.70 -1.40
C LEU A 28 -6.62 -6.07 -0.86
N ALA A 29 -7.51 -5.09 -0.74
CA ALA A 29 -8.88 -5.33 -0.22
C ALA A 29 -9.66 -6.34 -1.07
N LYS A 30 -9.58 -6.27 -2.40
CA LYS A 30 -10.18 -7.25 -3.33
C LYS A 30 -9.72 -8.70 -3.05
N ARG A 31 -8.55 -8.87 -2.45
CA ARG A 31 -7.94 -10.17 -2.12
C ARG A 31 -8.09 -10.55 -0.65
N GLY A 32 -8.87 -9.76 0.13
CA GLY A 32 -9.01 -9.95 1.58
C GLY A 32 -7.72 -9.69 2.35
N LEU A 33 -6.87 -8.82 1.81
CA LEU A 33 -5.61 -8.39 2.40
C LEU A 33 -5.70 -6.91 2.81
N ARG A 34 -4.77 -6.44 3.64
CA ARG A 34 -4.78 -5.07 4.14
C ARG A 34 -3.40 -4.45 4.11
N LEU A 35 -3.33 -3.18 3.70
CA LEU A 35 -2.15 -2.35 3.87
C LEU A 35 -2.01 -1.98 5.36
N ALA A 36 -0.81 -2.13 5.91
CA ALA A 36 -0.51 -1.79 7.30
C ALA A 36 0.07 -0.38 7.43
N TRP A 37 0.89 0.03 6.48
CA TRP A 37 1.55 1.33 6.46
C TRP A 37 1.89 1.77 5.03
N ALA A 38 2.05 3.08 4.86
CA ALA A 38 2.61 3.67 3.65
C ALA A 38 3.54 4.82 4.03
N HIS A 39 4.68 4.93 3.35
CA HIS A 39 5.62 6.03 3.51
C HIS A 39 5.81 6.75 2.17
N TYR A 40 5.66 8.05 2.18
CA TYR A 40 6.07 8.94 1.10
C TYR A 40 7.51 9.37 1.32
N LEU A 41 8.36 9.17 0.33
CA LEU A 41 9.78 9.51 0.36
C LEU A 41 10.15 10.32 -0.88
N GLY A 42 11.05 11.27 -0.71
CA GLY A 42 11.71 11.93 -1.82
C GLY A 42 12.86 11.09 -2.40
N ASP A 43 13.46 11.61 -3.44
CA ASP A 43 14.55 10.94 -4.19
C ASP A 43 15.92 11.10 -3.51
N GLU A 44 15.97 11.58 -2.26
CA GLU A 44 17.21 11.78 -1.52
C GLU A 44 17.82 10.43 -1.10
N PRO A 45 19.03 10.05 -1.63
CA PRO A 45 19.56 8.69 -1.51
C PRO A 45 19.81 8.22 -0.08
N ALA A 46 20.28 9.10 0.82
CA ALA A 46 20.59 8.69 2.17
C ALA A 46 19.35 8.30 2.97
N ARG A 47 18.27 9.09 2.86
CA ARG A 47 16.98 8.81 3.50
C ARG A 47 16.33 7.56 2.94
N LEU A 48 16.34 7.43 1.61
CA LEU A 48 15.76 6.27 0.94
C LEU A 48 16.49 4.99 1.33
N THR A 49 17.84 5.00 1.33
CA THR A 49 18.65 3.87 1.74
C THR A 49 18.36 3.46 3.19
N GLU A 50 18.26 4.40 4.11
CA GLU A 50 17.99 4.12 5.52
C GLU A 50 16.57 3.56 5.73
N ALA A 51 15.56 4.09 5.01
CA ALA A 51 14.20 3.57 5.05
C ALA A 51 14.14 2.13 4.53
N LEU A 52 14.79 1.85 3.40
CA LEU A 52 14.88 0.51 2.81
C LEU A 52 15.60 -0.46 3.73
N LYS A 53 16.74 -0.05 4.33
CA LYS A 53 17.49 -0.88 5.27
C LYS A 53 16.64 -1.33 6.47
N ARG A 54 15.86 -0.42 7.04
CA ARG A 54 14.92 -0.75 8.13
C ARG A 54 13.81 -1.69 7.65
N SER A 55 13.29 -1.46 6.45
CA SER A 55 12.23 -2.29 5.87
C SER A 55 12.72 -3.71 5.59
N PHE A 56 13.92 -3.88 5.03
CA PHE A 56 14.49 -5.20 4.78
C PHE A 56 14.79 -6.00 6.06
N ALA A 57 14.93 -5.33 7.19
CA ALA A 57 15.08 -6.01 8.49
C ALA A 57 13.73 -6.57 9.01
N SER A 58 12.62 -6.25 8.38
CA SER A 58 11.29 -6.78 8.71
C SER A 58 10.94 -8.00 7.83
N SER A 59 9.93 -8.76 8.24
CA SER A 59 9.34 -9.86 7.44
C SER A 59 8.11 -9.41 6.64
N GLU A 60 7.98 -8.12 6.37
CA GLU A 60 6.81 -7.55 5.71
C GLU A 60 6.93 -7.61 4.19
N VAL A 61 5.79 -7.74 3.54
CA VAL A 61 5.69 -7.59 2.07
C VAL A 61 5.59 -6.11 1.75
N VAL A 62 6.46 -5.60 0.90
CA VAL A 62 6.51 -4.18 0.59
C VAL A 62 6.43 -3.95 -0.92
N PHE A 63 5.53 -3.08 -1.33
CA PHE A 63 5.47 -2.56 -2.69
C PHE A 63 6.05 -1.15 -2.73
N SER A 64 7.03 -0.93 -3.60
CA SER A 64 7.68 0.36 -3.80
C SER A 64 7.40 0.89 -5.20
N PHE A 65 6.93 2.11 -5.28
CA PHE A 65 6.53 2.77 -6.51
C PHE A 65 7.45 3.96 -6.79
N GLY A 66 8.11 3.98 -7.95
CA GLY A 66 8.95 5.09 -8.40
C GLY A 66 10.45 4.89 -8.23
N GLY A 67 11.22 5.75 -8.86
CA GLY A 67 12.67 5.87 -8.77
C GLY A 67 13.48 4.72 -9.36
N ILE A 68 12.90 3.85 -10.21
CA ILE A 68 13.60 2.70 -10.81
C ILE A 68 14.00 2.91 -12.28
N GLY A 69 13.78 4.07 -12.83
CA GLY A 69 14.16 4.43 -14.21
C GLY A 69 15.67 4.66 -14.38
N ALA A 70 16.03 5.40 -15.43
CA ALA A 70 17.43 5.73 -15.77
C ALA A 70 17.69 7.23 -15.80
N THR A 71 16.78 8.05 -15.26
CA THR A 71 17.01 9.48 -15.12
C THR A 71 17.89 9.78 -13.90
N PRO A 72 18.56 10.93 -13.83
CA PRO A 72 19.51 11.23 -12.77
C PRO A 72 18.91 11.25 -11.36
N ASP A 73 17.61 11.42 -11.24
CA ASP A 73 16.82 11.41 -10.01
C ASP A 73 16.33 9.99 -9.61
N ASP A 74 16.45 8.99 -10.49
CA ASP A 74 16.09 7.60 -10.20
C ASP A 74 17.15 6.90 -9.34
N HIS A 75 16.97 6.91 -8.03
CA HIS A 75 17.95 6.36 -7.07
C HIS A 75 17.52 5.05 -6.41
N THR A 76 16.28 4.58 -6.60
CA THR A 76 15.73 3.43 -5.86
C THR A 76 16.57 2.16 -6.02
N ARG A 77 17.02 1.83 -7.24
CA ARG A 77 17.85 0.63 -7.50
C ARG A 77 19.17 0.68 -6.74
N GLN A 78 19.86 1.81 -6.78
CA GLN A 78 21.12 2.06 -6.09
C GLN A 78 20.94 2.01 -4.57
N CYS A 79 19.85 2.61 -4.05
CA CYS A 79 19.54 2.63 -2.64
C CYS A 79 19.20 1.23 -2.11
N VAL A 80 18.49 0.40 -2.89
CA VAL A 80 18.25 -1.01 -2.53
C VAL A 80 19.55 -1.79 -2.49
N ALA A 81 20.43 -1.63 -3.49
CA ALA A 81 21.72 -2.29 -3.53
C ALA A 81 22.59 -1.89 -2.33
N ALA A 82 22.62 -0.60 -1.99
CA ALA A 82 23.34 -0.08 -0.82
C ALA A 82 22.75 -0.60 0.52
N ALA A 83 21.43 -0.62 0.65
CA ALA A 83 20.73 -1.12 1.84
C ALA A 83 21.05 -2.60 2.12
N LEU A 84 21.19 -3.39 1.07
CA LEU A 84 21.50 -4.82 1.11
C LEU A 84 23.02 -5.13 1.06
N GLN A 85 23.86 -4.12 0.82
CA GLN A 85 25.30 -4.26 0.66
C GLN A 85 25.68 -5.23 -0.49
N VAL A 86 24.94 -5.17 -1.59
CA VAL A 86 25.19 -5.97 -2.82
C VAL A 86 25.43 -5.05 -4.02
N PRO A 87 26.17 -5.49 -5.05
CA PRO A 87 26.32 -4.69 -6.26
C PRO A 87 25.06 -4.68 -7.10
N LEU A 88 24.88 -3.60 -7.89
CA LEU A 88 24.01 -3.61 -9.06
C LEU A 88 24.64 -4.45 -10.16
N VAL A 89 23.85 -5.27 -10.83
CA VAL A 89 24.28 -6.08 -11.96
C VAL A 89 23.19 -6.07 -13.02
N LEU A 90 23.58 -6.06 -14.31
CA LEU A 90 22.61 -6.24 -15.39
C LEU A 90 22.00 -7.64 -15.29
N HIS A 91 20.68 -7.67 -15.07
CA HIS A 91 19.94 -8.92 -14.93
C HIS A 91 19.70 -9.55 -16.31
N PRO A 92 20.07 -10.84 -16.55
CA PRO A 92 19.98 -11.45 -17.89
C PRO A 92 18.56 -11.41 -18.47
N ASP A 93 17.55 -11.65 -17.67
CA ASP A 93 16.14 -11.61 -18.12
C ASP A 93 15.69 -10.17 -18.40
N ALA A 94 16.13 -9.20 -17.60
CA ALA A 94 15.85 -7.78 -17.84
C ALA A 94 16.51 -7.31 -19.16
N GLU A 95 17.75 -7.68 -19.39
CA GLU A 95 18.46 -7.39 -20.64
C GLU A 95 17.69 -7.96 -21.83
N ARG A 96 17.25 -9.22 -21.76
CA ARG A 96 16.46 -9.85 -22.83
C ARG A 96 15.16 -9.08 -23.11
N GLU A 97 14.40 -8.70 -22.09
CA GLU A 97 13.17 -7.93 -22.25
C GLU A 97 13.44 -6.54 -22.83
N ILE A 98 14.48 -5.83 -22.36
CA ILE A 98 14.87 -4.51 -22.86
C ILE A 98 15.31 -4.61 -24.33
N ARG A 99 16.14 -5.58 -24.70
CA ARG A 99 16.55 -5.81 -26.08
C ARG A 99 15.35 -6.13 -26.98
N THR A 100 14.41 -6.91 -26.50
CA THR A 100 13.16 -7.20 -27.22
C THR A 100 12.31 -5.94 -27.41
N ARG A 101 12.22 -5.08 -26.39
CA ARG A 101 11.49 -3.81 -26.45
C ARG A 101 12.05 -2.87 -27.50
N PHE A 102 13.37 -2.86 -27.66
CA PHE A 102 14.07 -1.98 -28.57
C PHE A 102 14.57 -2.70 -29.84
N ALA A 103 13.93 -3.84 -30.21
CA ALA A 103 14.27 -4.55 -31.42
C ALA A 103 14.19 -3.62 -32.65
N GLY A 104 15.24 -3.63 -33.48
CA GLY A 104 15.37 -2.70 -34.62
C GLY A 104 15.86 -1.29 -34.29
N GLN A 105 16.18 -1.02 -33.02
CA GLN A 105 16.79 0.22 -32.55
C GLN A 105 18.13 -0.07 -31.86
N GLU A 106 18.97 0.95 -31.73
CA GLU A 106 20.18 0.82 -30.90
C GLU A 106 19.82 0.65 -29.42
N VAL A 107 20.38 -0.37 -28.79
CA VAL A 107 20.24 -0.59 -27.35
C VAL A 107 21.41 0.09 -26.67
N THR A 108 21.19 1.34 -26.25
CA THR A 108 22.23 2.15 -25.60
C THR A 108 22.51 1.66 -24.17
N PRO A 109 23.69 1.98 -23.60
CA PRO A 109 24.00 1.68 -22.21
C PRO A 109 22.95 2.20 -21.22
N GLN A 110 22.41 3.40 -21.46
CA GLN A 110 21.37 4.01 -20.62
C GLN A 110 20.06 3.19 -20.65
N ARG A 111 19.72 2.57 -21.79
CA ARG A 111 18.58 1.65 -21.87
C ARG A 111 18.83 0.37 -21.09
N LEU A 112 20.03 -0.18 -21.14
CA LEU A 112 20.40 -1.37 -20.35
C LEU A 112 20.47 -1.10 -18.85
N GLN A 113 20.85 0.13 -18.47
CA GLN A 113 20.88 0.55 -17.07
C GLN A 113 19.53 0.33 -16.35
N MET A 114 18.38 0.44 -17.07
CA MET A 114 17.06 0.13 -16.51
C MET A 114 16.89 -1.35 -16.12
N GLY A 115 17.77 -2.23 -16.55
CA GLY A 115 17.81 -3.65 -16.18
C GLY A 115 18.90 -4.00 -15.18
N GLU A 116 19.63 -3.02 -14.66
CA GLU A 116 20.59 -3.21 -13.57
C GLU A 116 19.86 -3.25 -12.24
N PHE A 117 19.87 -4.41 -11.60
CA PHE A 117 19.20 -4.65 -10.34
C PHE A 117 20.17 -5.12 -9.25
N PRO A 118 19.85 -5.00 -7.97
CA PRO A 118 20.62 -5.59 -6.89
C PRO A 118 20.85 -7.08 -7.15
N ARG A 119 22.07 -7.58 -6.94
CA ARG A 119 22.39 -8.99 -7.14
C ARG A 119 21.45 -9.88 -6.34
N GLY A 120 20.88 -10.89 -6.99
CA GLY A 120 19.89 -11.80 -6.40
C GLY A 120 18.43 -11.34 -6.57
N ALA A 121 18.20 -10.22 -7.23
CA ALA A 121 16.83 -9.80 -7.59
C ALA A 121 16.22 -10.77 -8.62
N ALA A 122 14.90 -10.86 -8.63
CA ALA A 122 14.10 -11.45 -9.71
C ALA A 122 13.36 -10.35 -10.45
N ILE A 123 13.14 -10.50 -11.76
CA ILE A 123 12.37 -9.50 -12.50
C ILE A 123 10.87 -9.57 -12.19
N ILE A 124 10.20 -8.42 -12.27
CA ILE A 124 8.75 -8.29 -12.37
C ILE A 124 8.46 -7.90 -13.82
N PRO A 125 7.87 -8.78 -14.63
CA PRO A 125 7.57 -8.48 -16.03
C PRO A 125 6.63 -7.27 -16.14
N ASN A 126 6.93 -6.39 -17.10
CA ASN A 126 6.09 -5.24 -17.41
C ASN A 126 5.32 -5.51 -18.71
N PRO A 127 4.00 -5.75 -18.64
CA PRO A 127 3.21 -6.11 -19.81
C PRO A 127 3.01 -4.94 -20.79
N VAL A 128 3.26 -3.70 -20.35
CA VAL A 128 2.99 -2.50 -21.14
C VAL A 128 4.16 -2.15 -22.08
N ASN A 129 5.38 -2.12 -21.54
CA ASN A 129 6.53 -1.65 -22.30
C ASN A 129 7.77 -2.56 -22.21
N ARG A 130 7.67 -3.72 -21.53
CA ARG A 130 8.76 -4.68 -21.34
C ARG A 130 9.97 -4.17 -20.54
N ILE A 131 9.91 -2.97 -19.96
CA ILE A 131 10.93 -2.51 -19.02
C ILE A 131 10.55 -3.05 -17.65
N PRO A 132 11.24 -4.08 -17.13
CA PRO A 132 10.79 -4.77 -15.94
C PRO A 132 11.03 -3.95 -14.67
N GLY A 133 10.24 -4.22 -13.64
CA GLY A 133 10.60 -3.96 -12.25
C GLY A 133 11.39 -5.12 -11.68
N PHE A 134 11.61 -5.10 -10.36
CA PHE A 134 12.34 -6.18 -9.70
C PHE A 134 11.82 -6.46 -8.29
N SER A 135 12.11 -7.66 -7.81
CA SER A 135 11.83 -8.11 -6.44
C SER A 135 13.13 -8.56 -5.77
N VAL A 136 13.29 -8.21 -4.51
CA VAL A 136 14.31 -8.78 -3.63
C VAL A 136 13.63 -9.25 -2.34
N GLY A 137 13.63 -10.56 -2.09
CA GLY A 137 12.85 -11.13 -0.99
C GLY A 137 11.36 -10.78 -1.12
N GLU A 138 10.81 -10.18 -0.07
CA GLU A 138 9.41 -9.75 0.00
C GLU A 138 9.20 -8.27 -0.44
N HIS A 139 10.21 -7.62 -1.02
CA HIS A 139 10.13 -6.24 -1.51
C HIS A 139 10.03 -6.21 -3.02
N HIS A 140 9.05 -5.49 -3.54
CA HIS A 140 8.66 -5.42 -4.95
C HIS A 140 8.73 -3.99 -5.45
N PHE A 141 9.57 -3.71 -6.42
CA PHE A 141 9.87 -2.38 -6.95
C PHE A 141 9.31 -2.26 -8.36
N VAL A 142 8.40 -1.31 -8.54
CA VAL A 142 7.71 -1.03 -9.80
C VAL A 142 7.86 0.44 -10.18
N PRO A 143 7.70 0.80 -11.47
CA PRO A 143 7.80 2.20 -11.90
C PRO A 143 6.73 3.10 -11.28
N GLY A 144 6.97 4.42 -11.29
CA GLY A 144 6.04 5.45 -10.80
C GLY A 144 4.87 5.77 -11.75
N PHE A 145 4.69 5.02 -12.84
CA PHE A 145 3.60 5.22 -13.80
C PHE A 145 2.46 4.22 -13.56
N PRO A 146 1.25 4.67 -13.18
CA PRO A 146 0.11 3.81 -12.86
C PRO A 146 -0.17 2.73 -13.89
N GLN A 147 -0.15 3.09 -15.18
CA GLN A 147 -0.45 2.17 -16.28
C GLN A 147 0.52 0.97 -16.35
N MET A 148 1.76 1.16 -15.89
CA MET A 148 2.78 0.12 -15.84
C MET A 148 2.79 -0.59 -14.48
N ALA A 149 2.81 0.19 -13.39
CA ALA A 149 2.95 -0.34 -12.04
C ALA A 149 1.78 -1.24 -11.61
N TRP A 150 0.55 -0.84 -11.92
CA TRP A 150 -0.63 -1.54 -11.41
C TRP A 150 -0.74 -2.99 -11.89
N PRO A 151 -0.66 -3.29 -13.20
CA PRO A 151 -0.68 -4.70 -13.65
C PRO A 151 0.51 -5.50 -13.13
N MET A 152 1.66 -4.88 -12.89
CA MET A 152 2.82 -5.54 -12.29
C MET A 152 2.54 -5.93 -10.84
N VAL A 153 1.97 -5.03 -10.04
CA VAL A 153 1.57 -5.28 -8.65
C VAL A 153 0.51 -6.38 -8.58
N GLU A 154 -0.52 -6.32 -9.42
CA GLU A 154 -1.56 -7.36 -9.47
C GLU A 154 -0.95 -8.72 -9.81
N SER A 155 -0.05 -8.78 -10.79
CA SER A 155 0.66 -10.02 -11.15
C SER A 155 1.46 -10.59 -9.97
N VAL A 156 2.19 -9.75 -9.24
CA VAL A 156 2.94 -10.17 -8.04
C VAL A 156 1.99 -10.69 -6.96
N LEU A 157 0.90 -9.98 -6.67
CA LEU A 157 -0.09 -10.40 -5.68
C LEU A 157 -0.70 -11.77 -6.05
N ASP A 158 -1.10 -11.95 -7.31
CA ASP A 158 -1.80 -13.14 -7.77
C ASP A 158 -0.89 -14.36 -7.93
N THR A 159 0.41 -14.16 -8.13
CA THR A 159 1.38 -15.26 -8.29
C THR A 159 2.09 -15.62 -6.99
N ARG A 160 2.52 -14.63 -6.19
CA ARG A 160 3.35 -14.88 -5.00
C ARG A 160 2.56 -14.96 -3.70
N TYR A 161 1.38 -14.31 -3.63
CA TYR A 161 0.63 -14.16 -2.38
C TYR A 161 -0.77 -14.77 -2.41
N ARG A 162 -1.09 -15.54 -3.44
CA ARG A 162 -2.41 -16.18 -3.59
C ARG A 162 -2.83 -16.99 -2.36
N GLU A 163 -1.89 -17.68 -1.74
CA GLU A 163 -2.15 -18.47 -0.54
C GLU A 163 -2.51 -17.61 0.70
N ARG A 164 -2.18 -16.32 0.66
CA ARG A 164 -2.53 -15.37 1.73
C ARG A 164 -3.91 -14.73 1.52
N PHE A 165 -4.59 -14.98 0.39
CA PHE A 165 -5.89 -14.38 0.11
C PHE A 165 -6.94 -14.83 1.13
N GLY A 166 -7.73 -13.85 1.64
CA GLY A 166 -8.73 -14.13 2.66
C GLY A 166 -8.17 -14.54 4.02
N SER A 167 -6.83 -14.59 4.18
CA SER A 167 -6.22 -14.95 5.48
C SER A 167 -6.38 -13.84 6.53
N GLY A 168 -6.57 -12.61 6.09
CA GLY A 168 -7.00 -11.51 6.95
C GLY A 168 -8.51 -11.57 7.12
N LYS A 169 -9.00 -12.52 7.91
CA LYS A 169 -10.40 -12.52 8.35
C LYS A 169 -10.69 -11.20 9.06
N TRP A 170 -11.23 -10.26 8.33
CA TRP A 170 -11.51 -8.93 8.83
C TRP A 170 -12.80 -8.42 8.20
N ALA A 171 -13.69 -7.97 9.02
CA ALA A 171 -14.93 -7.36 8.60
C ALA A 171 -15.07 -5.99 9.28
N GLU A 172 -15.86 -5.17 8.69
CA GLU A 172 -16.24 -3.87 9.19
C GLU A 172 -17.74 -3.69 9.05
N ALA A 173 -18.35 -3.06 10.05
CA ALA A 173 -19.73 -2.61 10.03
C ALA A 173 -19.82 -1.25 10.70
N SER A 174 -20.67 -0.38 10.21
CA SER A 174 -20.87 0.96 10.76
C SER A 174 -22.33 1.37 10.81
N VAL A 175 -22.58 2.47 11.50
CA VAL A 175 -23.89 3.12 11.66
C VAL A 175 -23.66 4.63 11.67
N LEU A 176 -24.58 5.37 11.06
CA LEU A 176 -24.56 6.83 11.14
C LEU A 176 -25.29 7.28 12.41
N VAL A 177 -24.58 8.00 13.26
CA VAL A 177 -25.12 8.56 14.51
C VAL A 177 -25.31 10.06 14.32
N PHE A 178 -26.50 10.54 14.60
CA PHE A 178 -26.89 11.94 14.45
C PHE A 178 -26.99 12.63 15.81
N GLU A 179 -26.82 13.95 15.82
CA GLU A 179 -27.02 14.79 17.00
C GLU A 179 -26.06 14.48 18.17
N ALA A 180 -25.00 13.70 17.89
CA ALA A 180 -23.97 13.37 18.84
C ALA A 180 -22.63 14.03 18.49
N GLY A 181 -21.97 14.59 19.47
CA GLY A 181 -20.53 14.89 19.36
C GLY A 181 -19.71 13.63 19.61
N GLU A 182 -18.55 13.53 18.96
CA GLU A 182 -17.68 12.34 19.08
C GLU A 182 -17.35 12.00 20.54
N SER A 183 -17.09 13.02 21.37
CA SER A 183 -16.79 12.82 22.79
C SER A 183 -17.93 12.15 23.58
N GLN A 184 -19.18 12.35 23.19
CA GLN A 184 -20.35 11.74 23.82
C GLN A 184 -20.47 10.25 23.47
N LEU A 185 -19.82 9.79 22.40
CA LEU A 185 -19.83 8.39 21.96
C LEU A 185 -18.69 7.56 22.56
N ILE A 186 -17.69 8.19 23.18
CA ILE A 186 -16.54 7.50 23.79
C ILE A 186 -16.97 6.40 24.77
N PRO A 187 -17.95 6.58 25.68
CA PRO A 187 -18.36 5.52 26.59
C PRO A 187 -18.89 4.27 25.87
N ALA A 188 -19.67 4.45 24.80
CA ALA A 188 -20.17 3.36 23.95
C ALA A 188 -19.03 2.62 23.25
N MET A 189 -18.08 3.36 22.67
CA MET A 189 -16.90 2.79 22.02
C MET A 189 -16.08 1.93 23.00
N GLN A 190 -15.78 2.46 24.17
CA GLN A 190 -15.02 1.74 25.21
C GLN A 190 -15.76 0.51 25.73
N ALA A 191 -17.10 0.57 25.86
CA ALA A 191 -17.90 -0.58 26.28
C ALA A 191 -17.79 -1.75 25.30
N VAL A 192 -17.79 -1.46 24.00
CA VAL A 192 -17.61 -2.47 22.95
C VAL A 192 -16.18 -3.03 22.96
N GLU A 193 -15.14 -2.20 22.96
CA GLU A 193 -13.75 -2.69 22.95
C GLU A 193 -13.41 -3.54 24.18
N ARG A 194 -13.98 -3.23 25.34
CA ARG A 194 -13.84 -4.06 26.55
C ARG A 194 -14.54 -5.41 26.44
N SER A 195 -15.63 -5.49 25.70
CA SER A 195 -16.46 -6.71 25.59
C SER A 195 -15.97 -7.67 24.49
N PHE A 196 -15.23 -7.19 23.52
CA PHE A 196 -14.83 -7.97 22.35
C PHE A 196 -13.31 -7.82 22.10
N ALA A 197 -12.53 -8.79 22.54
CA ALA A 197 -11.10 -8.81 22.34
C ALA A 197 -10.76 -8.87 20.83
N GLY A 198 -9.92 -7.96 20.34
CA GLY A 198 -9.53 -7.88 18.94
C GLY A 198 -10.47 -7.07 18.03
N ILE A 199 -11.62 -6.63 18.53
CA ILE A 199 -12.45 -5.62 17.86
C ILE A 199 -11.86 -4.23 18.12
N LYS A 200 -11.81 -3.42 17.07
CA LYS A 200 -11.49 -2.00 17.12
C LYS A 200 -12.72 -1.19 16.75
N VAL A 201 -13.02 -0.18 17.55
CA VAL A 201 -14.08 0.78 17.27
C VAL A 201 -13.45 1.99 16.57
N PHE A 202 -14.15 2.56 15.60
CA PHE A 202 -13.74 3.80 14.92
C PHE A 202 -14.90 4.79 14.85
N SER A 203 -14.53 6.07 14.77
CA SER A 203 -15.48 7.17 14.53
C SER A 203 -14.93 8.06 13.42
N LEU A 204 -15.82 8.47 12.52
CA LEU A 204 -15.51 9.35 11.38
C LEU A 204 -16.56 10.48 11.37
N PRO A 205 -16.25 11.64 11.97
CA PRO A 205 -17.15 12.79 11.98
C PRO A 205 -17.31 13.37 10.56
N SER A 206 -18.55 13.64 10.17
CA SER A 206 -18.90 14.35 8.94
C SER A 206 -19.53 15.69 9.29
N MET A 207 -18.97 16.77 8.74
CA MET A 207 -19.49 18.14 8.91
C MET A 207 -20.59 18.50 7.89
N GLY A 208 -21.03 17.55 7.08
CA GLY A 208 -22.07 17.77 6.07
C GLY A 208 -21.62 18.63 4.89
N ALA A 209 -20.31 18.68 4.59
CA ALA A 209 -19.74 19.48 3.50
C ALA A 209 -20.27 19.11 2.10
N ASP A 210 -20.82 17.91 1.95
CA ASP A 210 -21.47 17.39 0.74
C ASP A 210 -22.98 17.60 0.70
N GLY A 211 -23.53 18.39 1.64
CA GLY A 211 -24.98 18.60 1.82
C GLY A 211 -25.65 17.49 2.64
N SER A 212 -24.91 16.52 3.16
CA SER A 212 -25.43 15.53 4.08
C SER A 212 -25.72 16.14 5.47
N ARG A 213 -26.62 15.50 6.24
CA ARG A 213 -26.82 15.85 7.65
C ARG A 213 -25.54 15.59 8.43
N ILE A 214 -25.16 16.53 9.32
CA ILE A 214 -24.01 16.33 10.24
C ILE A 214 -24.23 15.03 11.03
N HIS A 215 -23.22 14.16 11.01
CA HIS A 215 -23.27 12.85 11.66
C HIS A 215 -21.88 12.37 12.04
N VAL A 216 -21.83 11.35 12.86
CA VAL A 216 -20.61 10.55 13.09
C VAL A 216 -20.88 9.16 12.53
N GLU A 217 -20.07 8.73 11.56
CA GLU A 217 -20.05 7.32 11.19
C GLU A 217 -19.27 6.57 12.29
N LEU A 218 -19.98 5.75 13.04
CA LEU A 218 -19.45 4.97 14.16
C LEU A 218 -19.46 3.50 13.79
N GLY A 219 -18.32 2.83 13.87
CA GLY A 219 -18.23 1.46 13.41
C GLY A 219 -17.30 0.59 14.22
N VAL A 220 -17.37 -0.70 13.95
CA VAL A 220 -16.54 -1.74 14.52
C VAL A 220 -15.84 -2.51 13.41
N ARG A 221 -14.63 -2.96 13.67
CA ARG A 221 -13.82 -3.73 12.74
C ARG A 221 -13.00 -4.79 13.47
N GLY A 222 -12.85 -5.97 12.85
CA GLY A 222 -12.08 -7.07 13.43
C GLY A 222 -12.49 -8.42 12.88
N ASP A 223 -12.43 -9.46 13.70
CA ASP A 223 -12.83 -10.81 13.31
C ASP A 223 -14.29 -10.84 12.82
N PRO A 224 -14.56 -11.31 11.59
CA PRO A 224 -15.91 -11.43 11.04
C PRO A 224 -16.89 -12.16 11.95
N ALA A 225 -16.42 -13.13 12.73
CA ALA A 225 -17.26 -13.87 13.68
C ALA A 225 -17.79 -13.01 14.84
N GLN A 226 -17.10 -11.90 15.14
CA GLN A 226 -17.43 -11.02 16.26
C GLN A 226 -18.07 -9.69 15.84
N VAL A 227 -17.79 -9.22 14.58
CA VAL A 227 -18.24 -7.91 14.11
C VAL A 227 -19.74 -7.72 14.22
N GLY A 228 -20.55 -8.73 13.90
CA GLY A 228 -22.00 -8.66 14.00
C GLY A 228 -22.47 -8.38 15.44
N ALA A 229 -22.00 -9.19 16.40
CA ALA A 229 -22.35 -9.03 17.81
C ALA A 229 -21.82 -7.72 18.43
N ALA A 230 -20.61 -7.33 18.04
CA ALA A 230 -20.01 -6.06 18.44
C ALA A 230 -20.80 -4.85 17.93
N MET A 231 -21.28 -4.91 16.67
CA MET A 231 -22.09 -3.86 16.07
C MET A 231 -23.47 -3.74 16.73
N GLU A 232 -24.11 -4.86 17.05
CA GLU A 232 -25.37 -4.86 17.81
C GLU A 232 -25.18 -4.26 19.22
N ARG A 233 -24.07 -4.57 19.87
CA ARG A 233 -23.73 -3.95 21.15
C ARG A 233 -23.55 -2.45 21.02
N LEU A 234 -22.82 -2.00 20.00
CA LEU A 234 -22.59 -0.58 19.73
C LEU A 234 -23.89 0.17 19.51
N ARG A 235 -24.80 -0.37 18.69
CA ARG A 235 -26.13 0.23 18.46
C ARG A 235 -26.96 0.35 19.75
N ARG A 236 -26.93 -0.65 20.62
CA ARG A 236 -27.62 -0.58 21.92
C ARG A 236 -27.06 0.52 22.81
N GLU A 237 -25.73 0.66 22.90
CA GLU A 237 -25.09 1.71 23.70
C GLU A 237 -25.44 3.10 23.18
N VAL A 238 -25.38 3.30 21.85
CA VAL A 238 -25.77 4.57 21.21
C VAL A 238 -27.23 4.90 21.45
N GLY A 239 -28.14 3.92 21.30
CA GLY A 239 -29.56 4.09 21.58
C GLY A 239 -29.86 4.38 23.04
N ALA A 240 -29.16 3.71 23.98
CA ALA A 240 -29.28 3.97 25.42
C ALA A 240 -28.80 5.37 25.81
N ALA A 241 -27.84 5.93 25.08
CA ALA A 241 -27.40 7.32 25.21
C ALA A 241 -28.35 8.34 24.59
N GLY A 242 -29.45 7.89 23.94
CA GLY A 242 -30.49 8.74 23.36
C GLY A 242 -30.19 9.31 21.98
N PHE A 243 -29.14 8.84 21.29
CA PHE A 243 -28.79 9.38 19.98
C PHE A 243 -29.51 8.65 18.83
N PRO A 244 -30.13 9.41 17.89
CA PRO A 244 -30.69 8.85 16.68
C PRO A 244 -29.59 8.22 15.81
N HIS A 245 -29.87 7.04 15.26
CA HIS A 245 -28.92 6.34 14.40
C HIS A 245 -29.59 5.51 13.32
N LYS A 246 -28.86 5.27 12.21
CA LYS A 246 -29.36 4.58 11.01
C LYS A 246 -28.34 3.56 10.51
#